data_e231a2aacb83b2cdccba72e35c19a6e3
#
_entry.id   e231a2aacb83b2cdccba72e35c19a6e3
#
_cell.length_a   1.000
_cell.length_b   1.000
_cell.length_c   1.000
_cell.angle_alpha   90.00
_cell.angle_beta   90.00
_cell.angle_gamma   90.00
#
_symmetry.space_group_name_H-M   'P 1'
#
loop_
_entity.id
_entity.type
_entity.pdbx_description
1 polymer ?
#
loop_
_entity_poly.entity_id
_entity_poly.type
_entity_poly.pdbx_seq_one_letter_code
_entity_poly.pdbx_strand_id
1 'polypeptide(L)'
;IEMATTVGEIVKVLKAWAPLSLKESWDNPGLLIGSPDEPVDKLMVTLDVMMGTVDYAIEHGIQMIVSHHPVIFDGLKSLRTDTYSGRMYQKLLAHHISVYSAHTNLDSADGGVNDVLARLLGLTDLKGLVPVAEDKLYKIAVYVPESHGDAVRQALADAGAGYIGNYSDCSFTAKGEGRFKAHEGTHPFIGEIGQVEKTAEERVETIVPESKLRQTVQAMLAAHPYEEPAYDLYPLKNAGHPFMMGRVGTWPTPEPAMDVLKKIKGLLHRDALSYAGDTDVIVR
;
A
#
# COMPACT_ATOMS: atom_id res chain seq x y z
N ILE A 1 -13.42 21.01 18.20
CA ILE A 1 -13.12 21.44 16.81
C ILE A 1 -12.69 20.17 16.09
N GLU A 2 -13.58 19.62 15.26
CA GLU A 2 -13.19 18.54 14.34
C GLU A 2 -12.10 19.11 13.44
N MET A 3 -10.92 18.50 13.44
CA MET A 3 -9.87 18.90 12.50
C MET A 3 -10.29 18.41 11.10
N ALA A 4 -10.28 19.31 10.13
CA ALA A 4 -10.54 18.95 8.74
C ALA A 4 -9.49 17.94 8.28
N THR A 5 -9.92 16.90 7.52
CA THR A 5 -9.01 15.94 6.89
C THR A 5 -8.08 16.65 5.93
N THR A 6 -6.82 16.28 5.88
CA THR A 6 -5.82 16.86 4.96
C THR A 6 -5.58 15.97 3.74
N VAL A 7 -5.04 16.58 2.67
CA VAL A 7 -4.54 15.85 1.50
C VAL A 7 -3.57 14.74 1.91
N GLY A 8 -2.66 15.03 2.86
CA GLY A 8 -1.66 14.07 3.34
C GLY A 8 -2.27 12.83 4.01
N GLU A 9 -3.36 13.00 4.78
CA GLU A 9 -4.07 11.89 5.41
C GLU A 9 -4.75 11.01 4.36
N ILE A 10 -5.40 11.60 3.36
CA ILE A 10 -6.00 10.86 2.23
C ILE A 10 -4.92 10.14 1.43
N VAL A 11 -3.81 10.80 1.12
CA VAL A 11 -2.65 10.20 0.41
C VAL A 11 -2.07 9.02 1.19
N LYS A 12 -2.03 9.09 2.53
CA LYS A 12 -1.59 7.99 3.38
C LYS A 12 -2.48 6.75 3.21
N VAL A 13 -3.80 6.93 3.19
CA VAL A 13 -4.77 5.85 2.95
C VAL A 13 -4.59 5.26 1.55
N LEU A 14 -4.51 6.10 0.52
CA LEU A 14 -4.32 5.66 -0.86
C LEU A 14 -3.00 4.89 -1.07
N LYS A 15 -1.90 5.34 -0.44
CA LYS A 15 -0.61 4.65 -0.46
C LYS A 15 -0.60 3.34 0.33
N ALA A 16 -1.40 3.23 1.38
CA ALA A 16 -1.54 1.99 2.14
C ALA A 16 -2.31 0.93 1.32
N TRP A 17 -3.31 1.36 0.54
CA TRP A 17 -4.07 0.48 -0.35
C TRP A 17 -3.29 0.10 -1.61
N ALA A 18 -2.75 1.09 -2.31
CA ALA A 18 -1.99 0.93 -3.55
C ALA A 18 -0.60 1.56 -3.43
N PRO A 19 0.37 0.87 -2.79
CA PRO A 19 1.72 1.37 -2.60
C PRO A 19 2.38 1.80 -3.90
N LEU A 20 3.14 2.90 -3.88
CA LEU A 20 3.86 3.38 -5.07
C LEU A 20 4.96 2.42 -5.54
N SER A 21 5.38 1.48 -4.72
CA SER A 21 6.29 0.40 -5.11
C SER A 21 5.70 -0.59 -6.12
N LEU A 22 4.36 -0.60 -6.28
CA LEU A 22 3.66 -1.45 -7.24
C LEU A 22 3.55 -0.84 -8.64
N LYS A 23 4.00 0.40 -8.83
CA LYS A 23 3.95 1.07 -10.13
C LYS A 23 4.93 0.48 -11.13
N GLU A 24 4.61 0.56 -12.40
CA GLU A 24 5.56 0.30 -13.47
C GLU A 24 6.73 1.32 -13.46
N SER A 25 7.89 0.91 -13.93
CA SER A 25 9.12 1.74 -13.87
C SER A 25 9.04 3.05 -14.66
N TRP A 26 8.19 3.10 -15.68
CA TRP A 26 7.95 4.25 -16.55
C TRP A 26 6.82 5.16 -16.04
N ASP A 27 6.09 4.75 -15.00
CA ASP A 27 4.87 5.42 -14.53
C ASP A 27 5.13 6.50 -13.49
N ASN A 28 4.20 7.46 -13.35
CA ASN A 28 4.29 8.60 -12.45
C ASN A 28 3.03 8.80 -11.59
N PRO A 29 2.61 7.81 -10.77
CA PRO A 29 1.51 8.00 -9.83
C PRO A 29 1.96 8.73 -8.56
N GLY A 30 0.99 9.23 -7.80
CA GLY A 30 1.22 9.90 -6.52
C GLY A 30 0.58 11.28 -6.44
N LEU A 31 0.94 12.06 -5.43
CA LEU A 31 0.54 13.46 -5.31
C LEU A 31 1.38 14.28 -6.31
N LEU A 32 0.75 14.71 -7.39
CA LEU A 32 1.41 15.38 -8.51
C LEU A 32 1.25 16.91 -8.49
N ILE A 33 0.19 17.43 -7.88
CA ILE A 33 -0.10 18.85 -7.74
C ILE A 33 -0.66 19.09 -6.34
N GLY A 34 -0.30 20.21 -5.72
CA GLY A 34 -0.80 20.65 -4.42
C GLY A 34 0.13 20.31 -3.25
N SER A 35 -0.38 20.47 -2.03
CA SER A 35 0.36 20.27 -0.78
C SER A 35 -0.34 19.23 0.12
N PRO A 36 0.41 18.40 0.85
CA PRO A 36 -0.16 17.46 1.81
C PRO A 36 -0.87 18.14 2.99
N ASP A 37 -0.56 19.42 3.27
CA ASP A 37 -1.12 20.14 4.41
C ASP A 37 -2.45 20.84 4.10
N GLU A 38 -2.89 20.84 2.84
CA GLU A 38 -4.15 21.47 2.45
C GLU A 38 -5.36 20.70 3.01
N PRO A 39 -6.38 21.44 3.55
CA PRO A 39 -7.59 20.81 4.06
C PRO A 39 -8.49 20.31 2.93
N VAL A 40 -9.21 19.22 3.16
CA VAL A 40 -10.11 18.60 2.18
C VAL A 40 -11.46 18.28 2.85
N ASP A 41 -12.51 18.95 2.38
CA ASP A 41 -13.90 18.63 2.70
C ASP A 41 -14.57 17.82 1.58
N LYS A 42 -14.19 18.13 0.32
CA LYS A 42 -14.75 17.48 -0.87
C LYS A 42 -13.65 16.93 -1.75
N LEU A 43 -13.82 15.66 -2.12
CA LEU A 43 -12.93 14.92 -3.01
C LEU A 43 -13.72 14.47 -4.24
N MET A 44 -13.10 14.57 -5.42
CA MET A 44 -13.63 14.05 -6.68
C MET A 44 -12.77 12.92 -7.19
N VAL A 45 -13.40 11.86 -7.70
CA VAL A 45 -12.72 10.77 -8.40
C VAL A 45 -13.03 10.86 -9.89
N THR A 46 -12.00 10.71 -10.72
CA THR A 46 -12.13 10.77 -12.19
C THR A 46 -11.13 9.85 -12.89
N LEU A 47 -11.40 9.51 -14.13
CA LEU A 47 -10.43 8.79 -14.96
C LEU A 47 -9.29 9.74 -15.39
N ASP A 48 -9.66 10.88 -15.96
CA ASP A 48 -8.75 11.87 -16.54
C ASP A 48 -8.93 13.25 -15.89
N VAL A 49 -7.83 13.99 -15.73
CA VAL A 49 -7.86 15.40 -15.36
C VAL A 49 -7.70 16.25 -16.63
N MET A 50 -8.78 16.87 -17.03
CA MET A 50 -8.85 17.76 -18.20
C MET A 50 -9.38 19.14 -17.77
N MET A 51 -9.32 20.15 -18.65
CA MET A 51 -9.79 21.49 -18.32
C MET A 51 -11.24 21.50 -17.80
N GLY A 52 -12.14 20.74 -18.46
CA GLY A 52 -13.53 20.61 -18.00
C GLY A 52 -13.68 19.97 -16.62
N THR A 53 -12.82 18.99 -16.28
CA THR A 53 -12.75 18.38 -14.92
C THR A 53 -12.32 19.42 -13.88
N VAL A 54 -11.33 20.25 -14.24
CA VAL A 54 -10.83 21.32 -13.35
C VAL A 54 -11.89 22.42 -13.15
N ASP A 55 -12.54 22.84 -14.22
CA ASP A 55 -13.62 23.85 -14.15
C ASP A 55 -14.78 23.36 -13.29
N TYR A 56 -15.19 22.10 -13.44
CA TYR A 56 -16.18 21.47 -12.58
C TYR A 56 -15.75 21.45 -11.11
N ALA A 57 -14.50 21.08 -10.84
CA ALA A 57 -13.97 21.04 -9.48
C ALA A 57 -14.00 22.43 -8.81
N ILE A 58 -13.64 23.48 -9.54
CA ILE A 58 -13.70 24.87 -9.09
C ILE A 58 -15.14 25.28 -8.77
N GLU A 59 -16.07 25.05 -9.70
CA GLU A 59 -17.49 25.40 -9.55
C GLU A 59 -18.14 24.74 -8.34
N HIS A 60 -17.74 23.48 -8.02
CA HIS A 60 -18.34 22.70 -6.93
C HIS A 60 -17.54 22.76 -5.63
N GLY A 61 -16.48 23.57 -5.57
CA GLY A 61 -15.66 23.73 -4.38
C GLY A 61 -14.98 22.44 -3.94
N ILE A 62 -14.36 21.74 -4.87
CA ILE A 62 -13.59 20.50 -4.64
C ILE A 62 -12.15 20.86 -4.37
N GLN A 63 -11.55 20.35 -3.27
CA GLN A 63 -10.18 20.62 -2.88
C GLN A 63 -9.20 19.55 -3.35
N MET A 64 -9.68 18.32 -3.61
CA MET A 64 -8.80 17.24 -4.06
C MET A 64 -9.42 16.44 -5.19
N ILE A 65 -8.62 16.13 -6.22
CA ILE A 65 -8.97 15.22 -7.30
C ILE A 65 -8.11 13.96 -7.14
N VAL A 66 -8.74 12.81 -7.15
CA VAL A 66 -8.07 11.51 -7.31
C VAL A 66 -8.35 11.02 -8.70
N SER A 67 -7.32 10.94 -9.54
CA SER A 67 -7.43 10.46 -10.92
C SER A 67 -6.78 9.10 -11.10
N HIS A 68 -7.22 8.36 -12.11
CA HIS A 68 -6.50 7.17 -12.55
C HIS A 68 -5.28 7.55 -13.38
N HIS A 69 -5.48 8.25 -14.48
CA HIS A 69 -4.37 8.68 -15.32
C HIS A 69 -3.59 9.84 -14.70
N PRO A 70 -2.24 9.79 -14.70
CA PRO A 70 -1.41 10.86 -14.16
C PRO A 70 -1.63 12.18 -14.90
N VAL A 71 -1.97 13.23 -14.14
CA VAL A 71 -2.11 14.60 -14.68
C VAL A 71 -0.79 15.15 -15.22
N ILE A 72 0.33 14.67 -14.67
CA ILE A 72 1.69 14.90 -15.13
C ILE A 72 2.32 13.53 -15.35
N PHE A 73 2.47 13.11 -16.61
CA PHE A 73 3.04 11.81 -16.94
C PHE A 73 4.56 11.88 -16.98
N ASP A 74 5.11 12.80 -17.75
CA ASP A 74 6.54 13.04 -17.86
C ASP A 74 6.97 14.26 -17.02
N GLY A 75 8.23 14.27 -16.59
CA GLY A 75 8.80 15.40 -15.86
C GLY A 75 8.70 16.71 -16.65
N LEU A 76 8.18 17.76 -16.02
CA LEU A 76 8.02 19.07 -16.66
C LEU A 76 9.36 19.74 -16.86
N LYS A 77 9.70 20.11 -18.11
CA LYS A 77 10.86 20.94 -18.45
C LYS A 77 10.57 22.42 -18.43
N SER A 78 9.29 22.79 -18.55
CA SER A 78 8.81 24.18 -18.45
C SER A 78 7.35 24.19 -18.00
N LEU A 79 6.96 25.26 -17.28
CA LEU A 79 5.60 25.51 -16.86
C LEU A 79 5.12 26.85 -17.44
N ARG A 80 4.64 26.80 -18.68
CA ARG A 80 4.17 27.97 -19.42
C ARG A 80 2.66 28.02 -19.44
N THR A 81 2.09 29.18 -19.14
CA THR A 81 0.63 29.37 -19.07
C THR A 81 -0.02 29.62 -20.44
N ASP A 82 0.75 29.71 -21.51
CA ASP A 82 0.26 29.76 -22.89
C ASP A 82 0.00 28.37 -23.51
N THR A 83 0.34 27.28 -22.79
CA THR A 83 0.02 25.92 -23.18
C THR A 83 -1.27 25.43 -22.51
N TYR A 84 -1.91 24.39 -23.07
CA TYR A 84 -3.11 23.78 -22.48
C TYR A 84 -2.83 23.25 -21.05
N SER A 85 -1.81 22.42 -20.91
CA SER A 85 -1.45 21.84 -19.61
C SER A 85 -1.04 22.90 -18.59
N GLY A 86 -0.24 23.88 -19.02
CA GLY A 86 0.21 24.96 -18.14
C GLY A 86 -0.94 25.81 -17.60
N ARG A 87 -1.94 26.12 -18.43
CA ARG A 87 -3.18 26.79 -17.96
C ARG A 87 -3.96 25.93 -16.98
N MET A 88 -4.02 24.63 -17.23
CA MET A 88 -4.69 23.67 -16.33
C MET A 88 -4.00 23.61 -14.98
N TYR A 89 -2.66 23.46 -14.95
CA TYR A 89 -1.89 23.44 -13.71
C TYR A 89 -1.99 24.78 -12.95
N GLN A 90 -1.96 25.90 -13.68
CA GLN A 90 -2.17 27.22 -13.08
C GLN A 90 -3.52 27.34 -12.39
N LYS A 91 -4.61 26.86 -13.02
CA LYS A 91 -5.94 26.84 -12.41
C LYS A 91 -5.99 25.99 -11.14
N LEU A 92 -5.45 24.76 -11.20
CA LEU A 92 -5.40 23.87 -10.05
C LEU A 92 -4.68 24.52 -8.87
N LEU A 93 -3.50 25.07 -9.09
CA LEU A 93 -2.70 25.73 -8.05
C LEU A 93 -3.37 27.02 -7.53
N ALA A 94 -3.94 27.83 -8.41
CA ALA A 94 -4.61 29.09 -8.02
C ALA A 94 -5.87 28.87 -7.18
N HIS A 95 -6.53 27.73 -7.34
CA HIS A 95 -7.73 27.35 -6.58
C HIS A 95 -7.45 26.32 -5.47
N HIS A 96 -6.17 26.09 -5.13
CA HIS A 96 -5.76 25.14 -4.08
C HIS A 96 -6.35 23.73 -4.26
N ILE A 97 -6.42 23.25 -5.52
CA ILE A 97 -6.90 21.92 -5.84
C ILE A 97 -5.72 20.98 -5.97
N SER A 98 -5.59 20.04 -5.05
CA SER A 98 -4.58 19.00 -5.08
C SER A 98 -4.98 17.84 -6.00
N VAL A 99 -4.01 17.23 -6.70
CA VAL A 99 -4.26 16.09 -7.57
C VAL A 99 -3.35 14.93 -7.19
N TYR A 100 -3.97 13.81 -6.84
CA TYR A 100 -3.32 12.52 -6.65
C TYR A 100 -3.73 11.57 -7.77
N SER A 101 -2.76 10.92 -8.41
CA SER A 101 -3.03 9.92 -9.44
C SER A 101 -2.67 8.52 -8.94
N ALA A 102 -3.62 7.58 -9.06
CA ALA A 102 -3.44 6.17 -8.75
C ALA A 102 -3.59 5.38 -10.06
N HIS A 103 -2.47 5.02 -10.68
CA HIS A 103 -2.39 4.45 -12.01
C HIS A 103 -1.99 2.97 -11.96
N THR A 104 -0.86 2.57 -12.51
CA THR A 104 -0.45 1.17 -12.55
C THR A 104 -0.25 0.53 -11.17
N ASN A 105 0.05 1.33 -10.16
CA ASN A 105 0.07 0.87 -8.77
C ASN A 105 -1.32 0.41 -8.29
N LEU A 106 -2.41 1.08 -8.71
CA LEU A 106 -3.79 0.68 -8.39
C LEU A 106 -4.25 -0.51 -9.24
N ASP A 107 -3.75 -0.63 -10.49
CA ASP A 107 -4.02 -1.81 -11.32
C ASP A 107 -3.43 -3.08 -10.71
N SER A 108 -2.28 -2.95 -10.04
CA SER A 108 -1.57 -4.08 -9.43
C SER A 108 -1.98 -4.38 -7.98
N ALA A 109 -2.62 -3.42 -7.30
CA ALA A 109 -3.03 -3.56 -5.90
C ALA A 109 -4.21 -4.53 -5.75
N ASP A 110 -4.25 -5.25 -4.61
CA ASP A 110 -5.41 -6.05 -4.23
C ASP A 110 -6.63 -5.16 -4.03
N GLY A 111 -7.77 -5.60 -4.54
CA GLY A 111 -9.00 -4.82 -4.54
C GLY A 111 -8.98 -3.60 -5.47
N GLY A 112 -7.94 -3.44 -6.28
CA GLY A 112 -7.78 -2.37 -7.26
C GLY A 112 -8.65 -2.54 -8.50
N VAL A 113 -8.29 -1.82 -9.59
CA VAL A 113 -9.12 -1.72 -10.80
C VAL A 113 -9.44 -3.10 -11.39
N ASN A 114 -8.45 -3.99 -11.50
CA ASN A 114 -8.65 -5.31 -12.09
C ASN A 114 -9.56 -6.22 -11.26
N ASP A 115 -9.51 -6.12 -9.92
CA ASP A 115 -10.43 -6.85 -9.04
C ASP A 115 -11.86 -6.31 -9.10
N VAL A 116 -12.00 -5.00 -9.23
CA VAL A 116 -13.31 -4.35 -9.41
C VAL A 116 -13.94 -4.76 -10.73
N LEU A 117 -13.18 -4.73 -11.82
CA LEU A 117 -13.64 -5.17 -13.14
C LEU A 117 -14.03 -6.66 -13.16
N ALA A 118 -13.20 -7.52 -12.58
CA ALA A 118 -13.50 -8.96 -12.49
C ALA A 118 -14.79 -9.24 -11.72
N ARG A 119 -15.00 -8.55 -10.60
CA ARG A 119 -16.26 -8.64 -9.82
C ARG A 119 -17.45 -8.09 -10.59
N LEU A 120 -17.30 -6.94 -11.27
CA LEU A 120 -18.35 -6.34 -12.07
C LEU A 120 -18.79 -7.29 -13.19
N LEU A 121 -17.85 -8.00 -13.80
CA LEU A 121 -18.11 -9.01 -14.80
C LEU A 121 -18.67 -10.32 -14.22
N GLY A 122 -18.69 -10.48 -12.92
CA GLY A 122 -19.18 -11.70 -12.24
C GLY A 122 -18.25 -12.92 -12.40
N LEU A 123 -16.96 -12.69 -12.63
CA LEU A 123 -15.99 -13.78 -12.75
C LEU A 123 -15.78 -14.48 -11.40
N THR A 124 -15.63 -15.80 -11.43
CA THR A 124 -15.29 -16.66 -10.30
C THR A 124 -13.87 -17.23 -10.45
N ASP A 125 -13.37 -17.90 -9.41
CA ASP A 125 -12.04 -18.54 -9.39
C ASP A 125 -10.91 -17.62 -9.84
N LEU A 126 -10.94 -16.37 -9.34
CA LEU A 126 -10.00 -15.33 -9.74
C LEU A 126 -8.57 -15.67 -9.38
N LYS A 127 -7.67 -15.47 -10.33
CA LYS A 127 -6.22 -15.58 -10.18
C LYS A 127 -5.55 -14.36 -10.78
N GLY A 128 -4.39 -13.99 -10.26
CA GLY A 128 -3.54 -12.99 -10.90
C GLY A 128 -3.02 -13.46 -12.25
N LEU A 129 -2.88 -12.52 -13.20
CA LEU A 129 -2.41 -12.81 -14.56
C LEU A 129 -0.89 -12.72 -14.66
N VAL A 130 -0.31 -11.59 -14.25
CA VAL A 130 1.13 -11.33 -14.36
C VAL A 130 1.68 -10.85 -13.02
N PRO A 131 2.71 -11.51 -12.44
CA PRO A 131 3.34 -11.02 -11.22
C PRO A 131 4.15 -9.75 -11.50
N VAL A 132 3.97 -8.72 -10.65
CA VAL A 132 4.67 -7.43 -10.76
C VAL A 132 5.56 -7.14 -9.58
N ALA A 133 5.18 -7.59 -8.39
CA ALA A 133 5.92 -7.40 -7.15
C ALA A 133 5.58 -8.50 -6.15
N GLU A 134 6.35 -8.56 -5.10
CA GLU A 134 6.14 -9.47 -3.97
C GLU A 134 6.38 -8.72 -2.67
N ASP A 135 5.47 -8.82 -1.72
CA ASP A 135 5.69 -8.39 -0.35
C ASP A 135 6.50 -9.46 0.38
N LYS A 136 7.83 -9.34 0.31
CA LYS A 136 8.78 -10.33 0.83
C LYS A 136 8.62 -10.53 2.33
N LEU A 137 9.03 -11.68 2.80
CA LEU A 137 8.94 -12.01 4.21
C LEU A 137 10.29 -11.87 4.91
N TYR A 138 10.24 -11.39 6.13
CA TYR A 138 11.34 -11.31 7.07
C TYR A 138 11.02 -12.08 8.34
N LYS A 139 12.03 -12.58 9.00
CA LYS A 139 11.97 -13.03 10.39
C LYS A 139 12.57 -11.95 11.27
N ILE A 140 11.84 -11.54 12.29
CA ILE A 140 12.36 -10.77 13.41
C ILE A 140 12.72 -11.74 14.52
N ALA A 141 13.93 -11.64 15.04
CA ALA A 141 14.36 -12.28 16.28
C ALA A 141 14.76 -11.18 17.27
N VAL A 142 14.13 -11.11 18.43
CA VAL A 142 14.42 -10.13 19.48
C VAL A 142 14.76 -10.85 20.77
N TYR A 143 15.71 -10.31 21.51
CA TYR A 143 16.18 -10.85 22.80
C TYR A 143 15.66 -9.95 23.90
N VAL A 144 14.81 -10.48 24.77
CA VAL A 144 14.06 -9.69 25.76
C VAL A 144 14.09 -10.38 27.13
N PRO A 145 14.20 -9.63 28.24
CA PRO A 145 14.05 -10.21 29.58
C PRO A 145 12.72 -10.96 29.71
N GLU A 146 12.71 -12.13 30.36
CA GLU A 146 11.51 -12.98 30.52
C GLU A 146 10.31 -12.20 31.07
N SER A 147 10.55 -11.15 31.89
CA SER A 147 9.49 -10.28 32.45
C SER A 147 8.74 -9.44 31.41
N HIS A 148 9.28 -9.24 30.21
CA HIS A 148 8.72 -8.40 29.14
C HIS A 148 8.43 -9.17 27.84
N GLY A 149 8.66 -10.47 27.81
CA GLY A 149 8.43 -11.30 26.62
C GLY A 149 7.01 -11.21 26.07
N ASP A 150 5.99 -11.26 26.94
CA ASP A 150 4.58 -11.15 26.52
C ASP A 150 4.24 -9.79 25.93
N ALA A 151 4.76 -8.70 26.53
CA ALA A 151 4.52 -7.34 26.02
C ALA A 151 5.14 -7.15 24.62
N VAL A 152 6.35 -7.66 24.40
CA VAL A 152 7.02 -7.61 23.10
C VAL A 152 6.31 -8.48 22.06
N ARG A 153 5.86 -9.71 22.42
CA ARG A 153 5.07 -10.56 21.52
C ARG A 153 3.79 -9.86 21.08
N GLN A 154 3.06 -9.26 22.03
CA GLN A 154 1.82 -8.54 21.72
C GLN A 154 2.08 -7.33 20.80
N ALA A 155 3.11 -6.55 21.08
CA ALA A 155 3.46 -5.40 20.24
C ALA A 155 3.83 -5.80 18.80
N LEU A 156 4.55 -6.92 18.63
CA LEU A 156 4.85 -7.48 17.31
C LEU A 156 3.58 -7.91 16.56
N ALA A 157 2.66 -8.60 17.25
CA ALA A 157 1.41 -9.07 16.66
C ALA A 157 0.48 -7.91 16.27
N ASP A 158 0.27 -6.94 17.16
CA ASP A 158 -0.56 -5.75 16.93
C ASP A 158 -0.04 -4.89 15.76
N ALA A 159 1.28 -4.88 15.56
CA ALA A 159 1.91 -4.21 14.42
C ALA A 159 1.81 -5.01 13.10
N GLY A 160 1.26 -6.23 13.14
CA GLY A 160 0.94 -7.06 11.97
C GLY A 160 1.98 -8.11 11.63
N ALA A 161 2.84 -8.52 12.58
CA ALA A 161 3.67 -9.70 12.45
C ALA A 161 2.90 -10.99 12.82
N GLY A 162 3.44 -12.16 12.49
CA GLY A 162 2.94 -13.45 12.95
C GLY A 162 1.76 -14.01 12.16
N TYR A 163 1.54 -13.58 10.91
CA TYR A 163 0.52 -14.18 10.04
C TYR A 163 1.11 -15.32 9.21
N ILE A 164 0.53 -16.52 9.34
CA ILE A 164 0.87 -17.73 8.55
C ILE A 164 -0.43 -18.36 8.08
N GLY A 165 -0.79 -18.19 6.82
CA GLY A 165 -2.09 -18.60 6.29
C GLY A 165 -3.23 -17.95 7.06
N ASN A 166 -4.12 -18.76 7.64
CA ASN A 166 -5.26 -18.27 8.44
C ASN A 166 -4.95 -18.19 9.95
N TYR A 167 -3.68 -18.24 10.35
CA TYR A 167 -3.27 -18.11 11.75
C TYR A 167 -2.62 -16.75 11.96
N SER A 168 -2.95 -16.10 13.07
CA SER A 168 -2.33 -14.86 13.56
C SER A 168 -1.49 -15.13 14.81
N ASP A 169 -0.74 -14.13 15.26
CA ASP A 169 0.04 -14.16 16.50
C ASP A 169 1.08 -15.28 16.57
N CYS A 170 1.45 -15.84 15.42
CA CYS A 170 2.42 -16.92 15.34
C CYS A 170 3.80 -16.41 15.75
N SER A 171 4.34 -16.98 16.81
CA SER A 171 5.69 -16.69 17.30
C SER A 171 6.32 -17.96 17.87
N PHE A 172 7.64 -17.94 17.96
CA PHE A 172 8.41 -18.98 18.65
C PHE A 172 9.29 -18.34 19.68
N THR A 173 9.37 -18.97 20.87
CA THR A 173 10.18 -18.46 21.97
C THR A 173 11.16 -19.54 22.44
N ALA A 174 12.43 -19.15 22.57
CA ALA A 174 13.46 -19.98 23.20
C ALA A 174 14.07 -19.20 24.38
N LYS A 175 14.23 -19.87 25.52
CA LYS A 175 14.89 -19.31 26.70
C LYS A 175 16.40 -19.42 26.58
N GLY A 176 17.12 -18.40 27.06
CA GLY A 176 18.56 -18.34 27.02
C GLY A 176 19.14 -17.37 28.04
N GLU A 177 20.45 -17.20 27.98
CA GLU A 177 21.20 -16.24 28.81
C GLU A 177 21.78 -15.15 27.90
N GLY A 178 21.30 -13.91 28.07
CA GLY A 178 21.90 -12.73 27.46
C GLY A 178 23.09 -12.25 28.28
N ARG A 179 24.09 -11.64 27.62
CA ARG A 179 25.25 -11.02 28.27
C ARG A 179 25.57 -9.70 27.61
N PHE A 180 25.78 -8.68 28.46
CA PHE A 180 26.20 -7.36 28.00
C PHE A 180 27.05 -6.67 29.07
N LYS A 181 27.71 -5.59 28.66
CA LYS A 181 28.44 -4.71 29.58
C LYS A 181 28.03 -3.26 29.27
N ALA A 182 27.42 -2.62 30.25
CA ALA A 182 27.07 -1.21 30.15
C ALA A 182 28.33 -0.33 30.30
N HIS A 183 28.43 0.74 29.53
CA HIS A 183 29.52 1.72 29.55
C HIS A 183 29.03 3.07 30.09
N GLU A 184 29.95 3.99 30.39
CA GLU A 184 29.61 5.35 30.82
C GLU A 184 28.67 6.04 29.80
N GLY A 185 27.66 6.72 30.32
CA GLY A 185 26.66 7.41 29.49
C GLY A 185 25.40 6.58 29.15
N THR A 186 25.35 5.29 29.56
CA THR A 186 24.16 4.43 29.42
C THR A 186 23.34 4.39 30.72
N HIS A 187 22.05 4.04 30.58
CA HIS A 187 21.11 3.86 31.70
C HIS A 187 20.53 2.45 31.63
N PRO A 188 21.32 1.41 32.02
CA PRO A 188 20.88 0.04 31.86
C PRO A 188 19.65 -0.29 32.69
N PHE A 189 18.66 -0.96 32.11
CA PHE A 189 17.48 -1.47 32.84
C PHE A 189 17.86 -2.53 33.86
N ILE A 190 18.89 -3.35 33.57
CA ILE A 190 19.45 -4.38 34.46
C ILE A 190 20.97 -4.22 34.45
N GLY A 191 21.62 -4.47 35.61
CA GLY A 191 23.05 -4.49 35.74
C GLY A 191 23.69 -3.14 36.06
N GLU A 192 25.03 -3.14 36.22
CA GLU A 192 25.83 -1.98 36.60
C GLU A 192 26.85 -1.60 35.56
N ILE A 193 27.16 -0.30 35.46
CA ILE A 193 28.18 0.21 34.52
C ILE A 193 29.55 -0.43 34.81
N GLY A 194 30.22 -0.90 33.76
CA GLY A 194 31.55 -1.46 33.83
C GLY A 194 31.62 -2.94 34.17
N GLN A 195 30.52 -3.57 34.56
CA GLN A 195 30.42 -5.01 34.83
C GLN A 195 29.77 -5.79 33.68
N VAL A 196 30.13 -7.07 33.54
CA VAL A 196 29.44 -7.96 32.60
C VAL A 196 28.22 -8.53 33.31
N GLU A 197 27.04 -8.16 32.81
CA GLU A 197 25.76 -8.67 33.31
C GLU A 197 25.37 -9.96 32.57
N LYS A 198 24.65 -10.83 33.29
CA LYS A 198 24.04 -12.05 32.78
C LYS A 198 22.56 -12.04 33.12
N THR A 199 21.72 -12.09 32.10
CA THR A 199 20.29 -11.98 32.27
C THR A 199 19.58 -13.18 31.62
N ALA A 200 18.56 -13.71 32.33
CA ALA A 200 17.65 -14.66 31.73
C ALA A 200 16.77 -13.95 30.67
N GLU A 201 16.90 -14.35 29.44
CA GLU A 201 16.21 -13.76 28.30
C GLU A 201 15.43 -14.79 27.50
N GLU A 202 14.39 -14.30 26.84
CA GLU A 202 13.69 -15.02 25.78
C GLU A 202 14.16 -14.50 24.43
N ARG A 203 14.48 -15.41 23.53
CA ARG A 203 14.57 -15.12 22.11
C ARG A 203 13.20 -15.33 21.49
N VAL A 204 12.53 -14.24 21.15
CA VAL A 204 11.21 -14.25 20.48
C VAL A 204 11.39 -14.08 18.99
N GLU A 205 10.86 -15.01 18.21
CA GLU A 205 10.92 -14.99 16.75
C GLU A 205 9.53 -14.94 16.15
N THR A 206 9.34 -14.12 15.13
CA THR A 206 8.11 -14.09 14.33
C THR A 206 8.39 -13.72 12.88
N ILE A 207 7.41 -13.94 12.01
CA ILE A 207 7.45 -13.61 10.59
C ILE A 207 6.72 -12.29 10.35
N VAL A 208 7.25 -11.44 9.45
CA VAL A 208 6.65 -10.15 9.10
C VAL A 208 6.84 -9.86 7.62
N PRO A 209 5.81 -9.36 6.90
CA PRO A 209 5.97 -8.88 5.55
C PRO A 209 6.78 -7.58 5.51
N GLU A 210 7.55 -7.38 4.43
CA GLU A 210 8.43 -6.21 4.24
C GLU A 210 7.66 -4.89 4.38
N SER A 211 6.43 -4.84 3.86
CA SER A 211 5.53 -3.67 3.95
C SER A 211 5.22 -3.22 5.38
N LYS A 212 5.27 -4.15 6.35
CA LYS A 212 5.01 -3.89 7.77
C LYS A 212 6.26 -3.86 8.64
N LEU A 213 7.43 -4.18 8.07
CA LEU A 213 8.67 -4.38 8.83
C LEU A 213 9.02 -3.16 9.69
N ARG A 214 8.98 -1.96 9.12
CA ARG A 214 9.33 -0.72 9.82
C ARG A 214 8.42 -0.45 11.04
N GLN A 215 7.10 -0.52 10.85
CA GLN A 215 6.16 -0.28 11.96
C GLN A 215 6.26 -1.34 13.04
N THR A 216 6.52 -2.60 12.66
CA THR A 216 6.69 -3.71 13.59
C THR A 216 7.96 -3.54 14.44
N VAL A 217 9.08 -3.16 13.82
CA VAL A 217 10.32 -2.85 14.56
C VAL A 217 10.08 -1.68 15.53
N GLN A 218 9.41 -0.62 15.10
CA GLN A 218 9.11 0.53 15.99
C GLN A 218 8.23 0.13 17.19
N ALA A 219 7.19 -0.69 16.96
CA ALA A 219 6.34 -1.19 18.04
C ALA A 219 7.09 -2.08 19.02
N MET A 220 7.94 -2.97 18.50
CA MET A 220 8.83 -3.83 19.29
C MET A 220 9.76 -3.00 20.17
N LEU A 221 10.45 -2.00 19.60
CA LEU A 221 11.37 -1.13 20.34
C LEU A 221 10.65 -0.33 21.42
N ALA A 222 9.43 0.13 21.17
CA ALA A 222 8.63 0.87 22.16
C ALA A 222 8.17 -0.02 23.34
N ALA A 223 7.98 -1.32 23.13
CA ALA A 223 7.57 -2.28 24.16
C ALA A 223 8.75 -2.88 24.92
N HIS A 224 9.97 -2.72 24.40
CA HIS A 224 11.16 -3.31 24.98
C HIS A 224 11.70 -2.47 26.15
N PRO A 225 12.11 -3.07 27.30
CA PRO A 225 12.58 -2.32 28.46
C PRO A 225 14.01 -1.78 28.33
N TYR A 226 14.82 -2.31 27.41
CA TYR A 226 16.19 -1.84 27.20
C TYR A 226 16.22 -0.56 26.35
N GLU A 227 17.16 0.34 26.61
CA GLU A 227 17.37 1.52 25.77
C GLU A 227 17.92 1.16 24.38
N GLU A 228 18.73 0.09 24.31
CA GLU A 228 19.28 -0.47 23.07
C GLU A 228 19.01 -1.99 22.99
N PRO A 229 17.83 -2.42 22.55
CA PRO A 229 17.53 -3.84 22.42
C PRO A 229 18.35 -4.53 21.33
N ALA A 230 18.77 -5.77 21.59
CA ALA A 230 19.33 -6.64 20.56
C ALA A 230 18.20 -7.29 19.76
N TYR A 231 18.24 -7.16 18.45
CA TYR A 231 17.33 -7.83 17.53
C TYR A 231 17.98 -8.05 16.15
N ASP A 232 17.51 -9.05 15.44
CA ASP A 232 17.98 -9.41 14.11
C ASP A 232 16.82 -9.45 13.11
N LEU A 233 17.09 -9.03 11.87
CA LEU A 233 16.17 -9.11 10.75
C LEU A 233 16.75 -10.05 9.69
N TYR A 234 16.09 -11.19 9.46
CA TYR A 234 16.50 -12.17 8.46
C TYR A 234 15.56 -12.15 7.26
N PRO A 235 16.03 -11.81 6.04
CA PRO A 235 15.24 -12.00 4.84
C PRO A 235 14.98 -13.49 4.61
N LEU A 236 13.74 -13.87 4.37
CA LEU A 236 13.33 -15.25 4.15
C LEU A 236 13.25 -15.57 2.65
N LYS A 237 13.46 -16.85 2.33
CA LYS A 237 13.22 -17.42 1.00
C LYS A 237 11.80 -17.97 0.82
N ASN A 238 10.99 -17.91 1.87
CA ASN A 238 9.57 -18.23 1.80
C ASN A 238 8.89 -17.23 0.89
N ALA A 239 7.99 -17.72 0.04
CA ALA A 239 7.20 -16.85 -0.83
C ALA A 239 6.35 -15.89 0.02
N GLY A 240 6.43 -14.63 -0.32
CA GLY A 240 5.60 -13.57 0.24
C GLY A 240 4.26 -13.45 -0.50
N HIS A 241 3.55 -12.36 -0.27
CA HIS A 241 2.31 -12.07 -0.97
C HIS A 241 2.62 -11.50 -2.38
N PRO A 242 2.20 -12.16 -3.48
CA PRO A 242 2.43 -11.67 -4.82
C PRO A 242 1.39 -10.62 -5.19
N PHE A 243 1.85 -9.46 -5.68
CA PHE A 243 1.00 -8.48 -6.35
C PHE A 243 0.96 -8.76 -7.86
N MET A 244 -0.24 -8.69 -8.44
CA MET A 244 -0.49 -9.18 -9.78
C MET A 244 -1.17 -8.11 -10.65
N MET A 245 -0.65 -7.86 -11.85
CA MET A 245 -1.33 -7.09 -12.87
C MET A 245 -2.33 -7.98 -13.61
N GLY A 246 -3.57 -7.50 -13.76
CA GLY A 246 -4.64 -8.25 -14.41
C GLY A 246 -5.20 -9.39 -13.57
N ARG A 247 -6.35 -9.90 -14.00
CA ARG A 247 -7.02 -11.06 -13.39
C ARG A 247 -7.47 -12.03 -14.47
N VAL A 248 -7.41 -13.31 -14.15
CA VAL A 248 -8.02 -14.40 -14.91
C VAL A 248 -9.07 -15.04 -14.02
N GLY A 249 -10.23 -15.30 -14.57
CA GLY A 249 -11.31 -15.95 -13.85
C GLY A 249 -12.16 -16.80 -14.76
N THR A 250 -13.09 -17.54 -14.16
CA THR A 250 -14.04 -18.38 -14.86
C THR A 250 -15.37 -17.64 -15.03
N TRP A 251 -15.92 -17.66 -16.23
CA TRP A 251 -17.27 -17.18 -16.47
C TRP A 251 -18.27 -18.18 -15.88
N PRO A 252 -19.19 -17.78 -15.00
CA PRO A 252 -20.05 -18.74 -14.25
C PRO A 252 -20.86 -19.68 -15.14
N THR A 253 -21.30 -19.19 -16.31
CA THR A 253 -22.04 -19.98 -17.30
C THR A 253 -21.36 -19.85 -18.64
N PRO A 254 -21.01 -20.98 -19.32
CA PRO A 254 -20.42 -20.91 -20.65
C PRO A 254 -21.34 -20.18 -21.62
N GLU A 255 -20.82 -19.17 -22.31
CA GLU A 255 -21.59 -18.30 -23.23
C GLU A 255 -20.80 -18.00 -24.50
N PRO A 256 -21.49 -17.77 -25.64
CA PRO A 256 -20.82 -17.28 -26.86
C PRO A 256 -20.07 -15.97 -26.60
N ALA A 257 -18.87 -15.84 -27.14
CA ALA A 257 -18.02 -14.64 -26.93
C ALA A 257 -18.76 -13.35 -27.33
N MET A 258 -19.58 -13.37 -28.38
CA MET A 258 -20.39 -12.22 -28.78
C MET A 258 -21.36 -11.77 -27.67
N ASP A 259 -21.96 -12.68 -26.94
CA ASP A 259 -22.89 -12.34 -25.85
C ASP A 259 -22.16 -11.80 -24.63
N VAL A 260 -20.97 -12.34 -24.31
CA VAL A 260 -20.07 -11.78 -23.31
C VAL A 260 -19.66 -10.35 -23.66
N LEU A 261 -19.29 -10.08 -24.92
CA LEU A 261 -18.96 -8.72 -25.41
C LEU A 261 -20.14 -7.74 -25.25
N LYS A 262 -21.37 -8.16 -25.55
CA LYS A 262 -22.58 -7.35 -25.35
C LYS A 262 -22.79 -7.03 -23.87
N LYS A 263 -22.58 -8.01 -22.98
CA LYS A 263 -22.67 -7.81 -21.52
C LYS A 263 -21.63 -6.82 -21.03
N ILE A 264 -20.37 -6.97 -21.45
CA ILE A 264 -19.28 -6.04 -21.10
C ILE A 264 -19.64 -4.62 -21.54
N LYS A 265 -20.11 -4.45 -22.78
CA LYS A 265 -20.56 -3.16 -23.30
C LYS A 265 -21.64 -2.53 -22.43
N GLY A 266 -22.65 -3.30 -22.04
CA GLY A 266 -23.73 -2.84 -21.16
C GLY A 266 -23.25 -2.47 -19.76
N LEU A 267 -22.44 -3.31 -19.12
CA LEU A 267 -21.89 -3.09 -17.78
C LEU A 267 -20.99 -1.85 -17.68
N LEU A 268 -20.24 -1.58 -18.76
CA LEU A 268 -19.34 -0.42 -18.80
C LEU A 268 -20.02 0.84 -19.38
N HIS A 269 -21.32 0.78 -19.67
CA HIS A 269 -22.10 1.90 -20.25
C HIS A 269 -21.42 2.50 -21.51
N ARG A 270 -20.98 1.63 -22.44
CA ARG A 270 -20.30 2.06 -23.66
C ARG A 270 -21.16 1.87 -24.89
N ASP A 271 -21.13 2.83 -25.81
CA ASP A 271 -21.84 2.75 -27.10
C ASP A 271 -21.08 1.89 -28.11
N ALA A 272 -19.77 1.78 -27.97
CA ALA A 272 -18.89 0.98 -28.80
C ALA A 272 -17.88 0.19 -27.96
N LEU A 273 -17.52 -0.99 -28.51
CA LEU A 273 -16.48 -1.86 -27.94
C LEU A 273 -15.68 -2.44 -29.12
N SER A 274 -14.36 -2.32 -29.06
CA SER A 274 -13.46 -2.99 -30.01
C SER A 274 -13.02 -4.33 -29.44
N TYR A 275 -12.92 -5.34 -30.29
CA TYR A 275 -12.43 -6.66 -29.91
C TYR A 275 -11.53 -7.24 -31.02
N ALA A 276 -10.75 -8.25 -30.66
CA ALA A 276 -9.96 -9.05 -31.58
C ALA A 276 -10.15 -10.53 -31.25
N GLY A 277 -10.30 -11.35 -32.29
CA GLY A 277 -10.48 -12.79 -32.18
C GLY A 277 -11.82 -13.27 -32.76
N ASP A 278 -12.06 -14.59 -32.62
CA ASP A 278 -13.27 -15.25 -33.09
C ASP A 278 -14.39 -15.08 -32.05
N THR A 279 -15.55 -14.64 -32.48
CA THR A 279 -16.75 -14.43 -31.67
C THR A 279 -17.64 -15.65 -31.51
N ASP A 280 -17.38 -16.71 -32.27
CA ASP A 280 -18.18 -17.96 -32.25
C ASP A 280 -17.70 -18.93 -31.18
N VAL A 281 -16.57 -18.62 -30.50
CA VAL A 281 -16.06 -19.43 -29.41
C VAL A 281 -16.93 -19.28 -28.14
N ILE A 282 -16.95 -20.36 -27.34
CA ILE A 282 -17.59 -20.34 -26.00
C ILE A 282 -16.59 -19.90 -24.94
N VAL A 283 -16.92 -18.82 -24.24
CA VAL A 283 -16.15 -18.32 -23.09
C VAL A 283 -16.60 -19.11 -21.84
N ARG A 284 -15.62 -19.51 -21.07
CA ARG A 284 -15.81 -20.24 -19.80
C ARG A 284 -15.12 -19.55 -18.63
#